data_b62931e25ca6e5e400ea5676490cf84a
#
_entry.id   b62931e25ca6e5e400ea5676490cf84a
#
_cell.length_a   1.000
_cell.length_b   1.000
_cell.length_c   1.000
_cell.angle_alpha   90.00
_cell.angle_beta   90.00
_cell.angle_gamma   90.00
#
_symmetry.space_group_name_H-M   'P 1'
#
loop_
_entity.id
_entity.type
_entity.pdbx_description
1 polymer ?
#
loop_
_entity_poly.entity_id
_entity_poly.type
_entity_poly.pdbx_seq_one_letter_code
_entity_poly.pdbx_strand_id
1 'polypeptide(L)'
;MSKSGTIIIVDDNKGVLTAVEILLKSYFSKVVTLSSPVTLITVMQEEMPEVILLDMNFTSGINTGNEGLFWLHEIKKVRPELPIVLFTAYADIELAIRGIKEGATDFIVKPWNNQKLVETLQTAAQSVRNGKKGGARKESAGVQPIYWGESKAMQQLRMLIEKVAVTDANILI
;
A
#
# COMPACT_ATOMS: atom_id res chain seq x y z
N MET A 1 -15.04 19.66 -0.76
CA MET A 1 -14.90 18.18 -0.67
C MET A 1 -14.55 17.82 0.76
N SER A 2 -15.20 16.80 1.33
CA SER A 2 -14.87 16.32 2.67
C SER A 2 -13.51 15.63 2.63
N LYS A 3 -12.57 16.06 3.50
CA LYS A 3 -11.27 15.42 3.62
C LYS A 3 -11.41 14.01 4.18
N SER A 4 -10.56 13.09 3.73
CA SER A 4 -10.37 11.78 4.35
C SER A 4 -9.78 11.94 5.76
N GLY A 5 -9.80 10.89 6.58
CA GLY A 5 -9.29 10.95 7.95
C GLY A 5 -7.77 11.09 8.05
N THR A 6 -7.14 10.27 8.87
CA THR A 6 -5.69 10.30 9.09
C THR A 6 -4.96 9.36 8.14
N ILE A 7 -3.84 9.83 7.57
CA ILE A 7 -2.88 9.01 6.83
C ILE A 7 -1.51 9.04 7.52
N ILE A 8 -0.82 7.91 7.55
CA ILE A 8 0.59 7.83 7.93
C ILE A 8 1.43 7.58 6.68
N ILE A 9 2.51 8.33 6.52
CA ILE A 9 3.49 8.18 5.45
C ILE A 9 4.82 7.77 6.09
N VAL A 10 5.40 6.68 5.62
CA VAL A 10 6.68 6.16 6.12
C VAL A 10 7.67 6.07 4.97
N ASP A 11 8.73 6.88 5.01
CA ASP A 11 9.76 6.95 3.96
C ASP A 11 11.03 7.58 4.58
N ASP A 12 12.20 7.03 4.35
CA ASP A 12 13.46 7.56 4.91
C ASP A 12 13.94 8.82 4.18
N ASN A 13 13.43 9.07 2.98
CA ASN A 13 13.74 10.27 2.20
C ASN A 13 12.87 11.46 2.63
N LYS A 14 13.49 12.40 3.34
CA LYS A 14 12.81 13.62 3.82
C LYS A 14 12.20 14.47 2.70
N GLY A 15 12.82 14.50 1.52
CA GLY A 15 12.28 15.21 0.36
C GLY A 15 10.97 14.60 -0.13
N VAL A 16 10.89 13.28 -0.18
CA VAL A 16 9.67 12.53 -0.50
C VAL A 16 8.58 12.79 0.55
N LEU A 17 8.93 12.67 1.84
CA LEU A 17 7.98 12.96 2.93
C LEU A 17 7.39 14.36 2.81
N THR A 18 8.23 15.37 2.62
CA THR A 18 7.78 16.77 2.50
C THR A 18 6.88 16.97 1.28
N ALA A 19 7.28 16.45 0.12
CA ALA A 19 6.49 16.61 -1.11
C ALA A 19 5.11 15.93 -1.01
N VAL A 20 5.07 14.71 -0.50
CA VAL A 20 3.83 13.95 -0.34
C VAL A 20 2.96 14.54 0.76
N GLU A 21 3.54 15.00 1.87
CA GLU A 21 2.82 15.68 2.96
C GLU A 21 2.09 16.94 2.46
N ILE A 22 2.80 17.82 1.74
CA ILE A 22 2.22 19.05 1.18
C ILE A 22 1.04 18.70 0.26
N LEU A 23 1.22 17.72 -0.62
CA LEU A 23 0.17 17.28 -1.54
C LEU A 23 -1.05 16.76 -0.77
N LEU A 24 -0.84 15.87 0.21
CA LEU A 24 -1.93 15.14 0.88
C LEU A 24 -2.68 15.98 1.93
N LYS A 25 -2.12 17.07 2.43
CA LYS A 25 -2.81 18.01 3.35
C LYS A 25 -4.12 18.59 2.80
N SER A 26 -4.25 18.63 1.47
CA SER A 26 -5.49 19.07 0.83
C SER A 26 -6.58 18.00 0.82
N TYR A 27 -6.22 16.73 0.98
CA TYR A 27 -7.10 15.58 0.81
C TYR A 27 -7.39 14.81 2.09
N PHE A 28 -6.48 14.87 3.07
CA PHE A 28 -6.61 14.23 4.38
C PHE A 28 -6.73 15.26 5.50
N SER A 29 -7.47 14.91 6.54
CA SER A 29 -7.66 15.77 7.72
C SER A 29 -6.38 15.86 8.54
N LYS A 30 -5.62 14.75 8.62
CA LYS A 30 -4.32 14.67 9.30
C LYS A 30 -3.35 13.85 8.46
N VAL A 31 -2.14 14.37 8.31
CA VAL A 31 -1.03 13.69 7.64
C VAL A 31 0.10 13.56 8.65
N VAL A 32 0.49 12.34 8.95
CA VAL A 32 1.58 12.00 9.87
C VAL A 32 2.74 11.44 9.04
N THR A 33 3.94 11.96 9.23
CA THR A 33 5.14 11.52 8.51
C THR A 33 6.14 10.89 9.45
N LEU A 34 6.69 9.75 9.06
CA LEU A 34 7.72 9.02 9.78
C LEU A 34 8.91 8.78 8.86
N SER A 35 10.10 9.21 9.29
CA SER A 35 11.35 8.93 8.55
C SER A 35 11.95 7.56 8.88
N SER A 36 11.33 6.82 9.79
CA SER A 36 11.70 5.46 10.17
C SER A 36 10.46 4.69 10.61
N PRO A 37 10.36 3.42 10.28
CA PRO A 37 9.21 2.60 10.67
C PRO A 37 9.25 2.11 12.13
N VAL A 38 10.33 2.36 12.88
CA VAL A 38 10.53 1.84 14.25
C VAL A 38 9.38 2.22 15.20
N THR A 39 8.85 3.44 15.08
CA THR A 39 7.74 3.91 15.92
C THR A 39 6.37 3.73 15.28
N LEU A 40 6.31 3.12 14.11
CA LEU A 40 5.09 3.03 13.28
C LEU A 40 3.93 2.38 14.04
N ILE A 41 4.17 1.27 14.72
CA ILE A 41 3.10 0.53 15.43
C ILE A 41 2.50 1.38 16.57
N THR A 42 3.34 2.09 17.33
CA THR A 42 2.87 2.99 18.40
C THR A 42 2.06 4.14 17.83
N VAL A 43 2.60 4.83 16.83
CA VAL A 43 1.93 5.96 16.17
C VAL A 43 0.61 5.52 15.50
N MET A 44 0.59 4.33 14.90
CA MET A 44 -0.63 3.77 14.31
C MET A 44 -1.73 3.52 15.34
N GLN A 45 -1.39 3.12 16.56
CA GLN A 45 -2.36 2.92 17.65
C GLN A 45 -2.88 4.26 18.20
N GLU A 46 -2.04 5.26 18.29
CA GLU A 46 -2.41 6.60 18.78
C GLU A 46 -3.24 7.37 17.74
N GLU A 47 -2.82 7.37 16.50
CA GLU A 47 -3.37 8.20 15.45
C GLU A 47 -4.56 7.57 14.69
N MET A 48 -4.76 6.26 14.85
CA MET A 48 -5.84 5.50 14.23
C MET A 48 -6.02 5.80 12.73
N PRO A 49 -4.99 5.59 11.90
CA PRO A 49 -5.02 5.95 10.48
C PRO A 49 -6.06 5.12 9.70
N GLU A 50 -6.54 5.69 8.61
CA GLU A 50 -7.41 5.03 7.64
C GLU A 50 -6.62 4.37 6.50
N VAL A 51 -5.38 4.81 6.26
CA VAL A 51 -4.46 4.24 5.27
C VAL A 51 -3.01 4.53 5.66
N ILE A 52 -2.11 3.65 5.27
CA ILE A 52 -0.66 3.86 5.39
C ILE A 52 -0.04 3.83 4.00
N LEU A 53 0.83 4.81 3.71
CA LEU A 53 1.75 4.78 2.59
C LEU A 53 3.12 4.36 3.12
N LEU A 54 3.60 3.19 2.71
CA LEU A 54 4.77 2.52 3.27
C LEU A 54 5.86 2.34 2.22
N ASP A 55 7.02 2.96 2.42
CA ASP A 55 8.18 2.68 1.58
C ASP A 55 8.63 1.23 1.70
N MET A 56 9.14 0.69 0.61
CA MET A 56 9.68 -0.68 0.58
C MET A 56 11.12 -0.77 1.07
N ASN A 57 11.88 0.33 1.06
CA ASN A 57 13.30 0.37 1.40
C ASN A 57 13.60 1.54 2.34
N PHE A 58 14.09 1.24 3.55
CA PHE A 58 14.42 2.23 4.58
C PHE A 58 15.92 2.41 4.82
N THR A 59 16.78 1.61 4.20
CA THR A 59 18.22 1.69 4.39
C THR A 59 18.91 2.05 3.08
N SER A 60 19.49 3.25 3.04
CA SER A 60 20.30 3.69 1.91
C SER A 60 21.46 2.71 1.67
N GLY A 61 21.38 1.91 0.61
CA GLY A 61 22.47 1.05 0.15
C GLY A 61 22.22 -0.45 0.11
N ILE A 62 21.16 -0.97 0.73
CA ILE A 62 20.76 -2.39 0.64
C ILE A 62 19.29 -2.44 0.22
N ASN A 63 19.04 -2.29 -1.06
CA ASN A 63 17.69 -2.36 -1.64
C ASN A 63 17.22 -3.81 -1.73
N THR A 64 16.87 -4.41 -0.60
CA THR A 64 16.31 -5.78 -0.58
C THR A 64 14.79 -5.79 -0.64
N GLY A 65 14.12 -4.65 -0.35
CA GLY A 65 12.65 -4.55 -0.24
C GLY A 65 12.03 -5.38 0.89
N ASN A 66 12.85 -6.20 1.55
CA ASN A 66 12.37 -7.07 2.63
C ASN A 66 11.93 -6.30 3.87
N GLU A 67 12.46 -5.09 4.08
CA GLU A 67 12.07 -4.24 5.21
C GLU A 67 10.62 -3.78 5.09
N GLY A 68 10.20 -3.32 3.90
CA GLY A 68 8.81 -2.95 3.66
C GLY A 68 7.86 -4.12 3.85
N LEU A 69 8.22 -5.32 3.39
CA LEU A 69 7.42 -6.54 3.61
C LEU A 69 7.37 -6.93 5.09
N PHE A 70 8.47 -6.82 5.82
CA PHE A 70 8.50 -7.05 7.25
C PHE A 70 7.51 -6.14 7.98
N TRP A 71 7.56 -4.83 7.71
CA TRP A 71 6.65 -3.87 8.34
C TRP A 71 5.20 -4.06 7.91
N LEU A 72 4.96 -4.43 6.65
CA LEU A 72 3.63 -4.83 6.17
C LEU A 72 3.05 -5.94 7.07
N HIS A 73 3.82 -6.99 7.34
CA HIS A 73 3.39 -8.08 8.21
C HIS A 73 3.14 -7.63 9.65
N GLU A 74 4.04 -6.81 10.22
CA GLU A 74 3.86 -6.31 11.59
C GLU A 74 2.58 -5.45 11.71
N ILE A 75 2.30 -4.58 10.75
CA ILE A 75 1.06 -3.81 10.72
C ILE A 75 -0.16 -4.73 10.62
N LYS A 76 -0.12 -5.73 9.73
CA LYS A 76 -1.23 -6.67 9.50
C LYS A 76 -1.51 -7.59 10.69
N LYS A 77 -0.52 -7.90 11.52
CA LYS A 77 -0.72 -8.61 12.79
C LYS A 77 -1.56 -7.79 13.77
N VAL A 78 -1.37 -6.48 13.83
CA VAL A 78 -2.06 -5.57 14.75
C VAL A 78 -3.39 -5.09 14.19
N ARG A 79 -3.42 -4.74 12.90
CA ARG A 79 -4.62 -4.24 12.20
C ARG A 79 -4.75 -4.86 10.82
N PRO A 80 -5.29 -6.08 10.72
CA PRO A 80 -5.40 -6.81 9.46
C PRO A 80 -6.26 -6.09 8.40
N GLU A 81 -7.26 -5.31 8.83
CA GLU A 81 -8.16 -4.56 7.95
C GLU A 81 -7.58 -3.24 7.43
N LEU A 82 -6.46 -2.74 8.00
CA LEU A 82 -5.91 -1.44 7.66
C LEU A 82 -5.30 -1.48 6.24
N PRO A 83 -5.75 -0.61 5.32
CA PRO A 83 -5.16 -0.50 4.00
C PRO A 83 -3.73 -0.02 4.05
N ILE A 84 -2.86 -0.72 3.32
CA ILE A 84 -1.46 -0.37 3.16
C ILE A 84 -1.18 -0.25 1.67
N VAL A 85 -0.72 0.91 1.26
CA VAL A 85 -0.24 1.17 -0.10
C VAL A 85 1.28 1.19 -0.06
N LEU A 86 1.92 0.34 -0.84
CA LEU A 86 3.37 0.25 -0.90
C LEU A 86 3.92 1.36 -1.81
N PHE A 87 5.03 1.96 -1.41
CA PHE A 87 5.71 2.98 -2.19
C PHE A 87 7.07 2.44 -2.62
N THR A 88 7.27 2.21 -3.90
CA THR A 88 8.38 1.39 -4.39
C THR A 88 9.14 2.04 -5.53
N ALA A 89 10.43 1.76 -5.66
CA ALA A 89 11.18 2.10 -6.85
C ALA A 89 10.83 1.17 -8.02
N TYR A 90 11.09 1.62 -9.25
CA TYR A 90 10.80 0.82 -10.46
C TYR A 90 11.51 -0.56 -10.46
N ALA A 91 12.69 -0.62 -9.87
CA ALA A 91 13.46 -1.86 -9.78
C ALA A 91 12.84 -2.91 -8.83
N ASP A 92 11.93 -2.50 -7.95
CA ASP A 92 11.38 -3.33 -6.87
C ASP A 92 9.92 -3.74 -7.11
N ILE A 93 9.44 -3.69 -8.36
CA ILE A 93 8.05 -4.03 -8.71
C ILE A 93 7.71 -5.47 -8.33
N GLU A 94 8.63 -6.41 -8.48
CA GLU A 94 8.40 -7.81 -8.08
C GLU A 94 8.13 -7.95 -6.57
N LEU A 95 8.83 -7.17 -5.76
CA LEU A 95 8.60 -7.10 -4.32
C LEU A 95 7.25 -6.46 -3.98
N ALA A 96 6.84 -5.45 -4.73
CA ALA A 96 5.52 -4.86 -4.57
C ALA A 96 4.40 -5.86 -4.89
N ILE A 97 4.57 -6.66 -5.95
CA ILE A 97 3.64 -7.76 -6.29
C ILE A 97 3.55 -8.78 -5.15
N ARG A 98 4.70 -9.15 -4.59
CA ARG A 98 4.74 -10.02 -3.42
C ARG A 98 3.99 -9.39 -2.24
N GLY A 99 4.20 -8.10 -1.98
CA GLY A 99 3.50 -7.36 -0.94
C GLY A 99 1.98 -7.38 -1.11
N ILE A 100 1.46 -7.29 -2.34
CA ILE A 100 0.03 -7.43 -2.62
C ILE A 100 -0.47 -8.83 -2.21
N LYS A 101 0.26 -9.89 -2.55
CA LYS A 101 -0.09 -11.27 -2.14
C LYS A 101 -0.06 -11.44 -0.62
N GLU A 102 0.77 -10.70 0.07
CA GLU A 102 0.95 -10.70 1.52
C GLU A 102 0.02 -9.73 2.26
N GLY A 103 -0.92 -9.09 1.55
CA GLY A 103 -2.01 -8.32 2.13
C GLY A 103 -1.91 -6.79 1.98
N ALA A 104 -0.96 -6.26 1.22
CA ALA A 104 -1.01 -4.85 0.83
C ALA A 104 -2.22 -4.60 -0.08
N THR A 105 -2.78 -3.40 0.00
CA THR A 105 -3.97 -3.02 -0.76
C THR A 105 -3.63 -2.64 -2.19
N ASP A 106 -2.53 -1.91 -2.38
CA ASP A 106 -2.05 -1.44 -3.68
C ASP A 106 -0.58 -1.03 -3.60
N PHE A 107 0.02 -0.61 -4.71
CA PHE A 107 1.35 -0.02 -4.73
C PHE A 107 1.45 1.16 -5.69
N ILE A 108 2.42 2.04 -5.44
CA ILE A 108 2.73 3.20 -6.27
C ILE A 108 4.23 3.20 -6.55
N VAL A 109 4.59 3.42 -7.81
CA VAL A 109 5.99 3.42 -8.26
C VAL A 109 6.55 4.84 -8.21
N LYS A 110 7.75 5.00 -7.67
CA LYS A 110 8.55 6.23 -7.71
C LYS A 110 9.30 6.34 -9.05
N PRO A 111 9.31 7.48 -9.74
CA PRO A 111 8.60 8.72 -9.45
C PRO A 111 7.09 8.59 -9.74
N TRP A 112 6.27 9.25 -8.93
CA TRP A 112 4.81 9.12 -8.97
C TRP A 112 4.13 10.25 -9.75
N ASN A 113 2.89 9.99 -10.16
CA ASN A 113 1.96 11.01 -10.60
C ASN A 113 1.08 11.44 -9.42
N ASN A 114 0.98 12.74 -9.17
CA ASN A 114 0.26 13.28 -8.01
C ASN A 114 -1.22 12.88 -7.98
N GLN A 115 -1.91 12.95 -9.13
CA GLN A 115 -3.31 12.59 -9.21
C GLN A 115 -3.52 11.11 -8.88
N LYS A 116 -2.70 10.24 -9.48
CA LYS A 116 -2.77 8.79 -9.23
C LYS A 116 -2.46 8.44 -7.77
N LEU A 117 -1.47 9.10 -7.16
CA LEU A 117 -1.15 8.93 -5.74
C LEU A 117 -2.36 9.23 -4.87
N VAL A 118 -2.98 10.39 -5.09
CA VAL A 118 -4.17 10.83 -4.34
C VAL A 118 -5.34 9.87 -4.53
N GLU A 119 -5.67 9.53 -5.76
CA GLU A 119 -6.78 8.61 -6.09
C GLU A 119 -6.60 7.24 -5.42
N THR A 120 -5.40 6.66 -5.52
CA THR A 120 -5.09 5.36 -4.90
C THR A 120 -5.27 5.41 -3.39
N LEU A 121 -4.71 6.44 -2.73
CA LEU A 121 -4.77 6.57 -1.27
C LEU A 121 -6.19 6.86 -0.77
N GLN A 122 -6.96 7.69 -1.47
CA GLN A 122 -8.36 7.96 -1.12
C GLN A 122 -9.24 6.73 -1.30
N THR A 123 -9.06 5.97 -2.38
CA THR A 123 -9.78 4.72 -2.63
C THR A 123 -9.48 3.69 -1.53
N ALA A 124 -8.20 3.54 -1.17
CA ALA A 124 -7.79 2.65 -0.09
C ALA A 124 -8.42 3.06 1.26
N ALA A 125 -8.39 4.35 1.61
CA ALA A 125 -8.98 4.86 2.85
C ALA A 125 -10.52 4.66 2.89
N GLN A 126 -11.22 4.79 1.76
CA GLN A 126 -12.67 4.61 1.69
C GLN A 126 -13.09 3.16 1.89
N SER A 127 -12.27 2.18 1.54
CA SER A 127 -12.57 0.76 1.71
C SER A 127 -12.86 0.39 3.17
N VAL A 128 -12.15 0.98 4.11
CA VAL A 128 -12.37 0.79 5.56
C VAL A 128 -13.70 1.41 6.02
N ARG A 129 -14.04 2.59 5.50
CA ARG A 129 -15.28 3.29 5.88
C ARG A 129 -16.52 2.52 5.43
N ASN A 130 -16.46 1.92 4.24
CA ASN A 130 -17.55 1.12 3.71
C ASN A 130 -17.68 -0.24 4.42
N GLY A 131 -16.56 -0.85 4.82
CA GLY A 131 -16.55 -2.08 5.63
C GLY A 131 -17.14 -1.91 7.03
N LYS A 132 -17.02 -0.72 7.63
CA LYS A 132 -17.64 -0.42 8.95
C LYS A 132 -19.16 -0.16 8.91
N LYS A 133 -19.74 0.10 7.73
CA LYS A 133 -21.20 0.32 7.57
C LYS A 133 -22.00 -0.95 7.25
N GLY A 134 -21.32 -2.07 6.98
CA GLY A 134 -21.95 -3.34 6.63
C GLY A 134 -21.60 -4.44 7.63
N GLY A 135 -22.18 -4.40 8.82
CA GLY A 135 -22.22 -5.55 9.70
C GLY A 135 -23.14 -6.63 9.14
N ALA A 136 -22.63 -7.49 8.26
CA ALA A 136 -23.21 -8.80 7.99
C ALA A 136 -22.11 -9.69 7.39
N ARG A 137 -21.61 -10.60 8.22
CA ARG A 137 -20.82 -11.76 7.80
C ARG A 137 -21.57 -12.47 6.66
N LYS A 138 -20.96 -12.56 5.50
CA LYS A 138 -21.24 -13.66 4.57
C LYS A 138 -19.95 -14.44 4.42
N GLU A 139 -19.89 -15.56 5.13
CA GLU A 139 -19.04 -16.69 4.76
C GLU A 139 -19.50 -17.15 3.37
N SER A 140 -18.62 -17.06 2.40
CA SER A 140 -18.66 -17.94 1.25
C SER A 140 -17.23 -18.04 0.75
N ALA A 141 -16.67 -19.25 0.89
CA ALA A 141 -15.49 -19.69 0.19
C ALA A 141 -15.74 -19.58 -1.32
N GLY A 142 -15.28 -18.52 -1.92
CA GLY A 142 -15.26 -18.28 -3.35
C GLY A 142 -14.09 -17.37 -3.63
N VAL A 143 -13.21 -17.79 -4.53
CA VAL A 143 -12.12 -16.97 -5.05
C VAL A 143 -12.72 -15.65 -5.49
N GLN A 144 -12.52 -14.60 -4.68
CA GLN A 144 -12.94 -13.25 -5.04
C GLN A 144 -12.12 -12.82 -6.26
N PRO A 145 -12.74 -12.30 -7.33
CA PRO A 145 -11.99 -11.76 -8.43
C PRO A 145 -11.13 -10.60 -7.89
N ILE A 146 -9.81 -10.73 -8.07
CA ILE A 146 -8.86 -9.68 -7.73
C ILE A 146 -9.28 -8.46 -8.54
N TYR A 147 -9.68 -7.38 -7.85
CA TYR A 147 -10.00 -6.12 -8.52
C TYR A 147 -8.68 -5.48 -8.98
N TRP A 148 -8.34 -5.75 -10.22
CA TRP A 148 -7.21 -5.14 -10.89
C TRP A 148 -7.56 -3.69 -11.21
N GLY A 149 -7.02 -2.73 -10.46
CA GLY A 149 -7.22 -1.32 -10.77
C GLY A 149 -6.86 -1.01 -12.24
N GLU A 150 -7.57 -0.08 -12.88
CA GLU A 150 -7.44 0.26 -14.31
C GLU A 150 -6.13 0.99 -14.68
N SER A 151 -5.10 0.94 -13.83
CA SER A 151 -3.83 1.56 -14.13
C SER A 151 -3.07 0.78 -15.20
N LYS A 152 -2.37 1.49 -16.10
CA LYS A 152 -1.50 0.86 -17.14
C LYS A 152 -0.49 -0.12 -16.54
N ALA A 153 0.01 0.14 -15.34
CA ALA A 153 0.92 -0.76 -14.62
C ALA A 153 0.22 -2.06 -14.22
N MET A 154 -1.03 -1.99 -13.76
CA MET A 154 -1.82 -3.18 -13.42
C MET A 154 -2.27 -3.95 -14.67
N GLN A 155 -2.54 -3.28 -15.77
CA GLN A 155 -2.82 -3.93 -17.05
C GLN A 155 -1.60 -4.67 -17.61
N GLN A 156 -0.41 -4.08 -17.49
CA GLN A 156 0.85 -4.73 -17.85
C GLN A 156 1.14 -5.94 -16.96
N LEU A 157 0.88 -5.82 -15.66
CA LEU A 157 1.00 -6.90 -14.70
C LEU A 157 0.03 -8.06 -15.02
N ARG A 158 -1.23 -7.73 -15.32
CA ARG A 158 -2.22 -8.73 -15.74
C ARG A 158 -1.79 -9.48 -17.00
N MET A 159 -1.28 -8.78 -18.01
CA MET A 159 -0.75 -9.42 -19.23
C MET A 159 0.47 -10.32 -18.94
N LEU A 160 1.31 -9.94 -17.98
CA LEU A 160 2.47 -10.75 -17.57
C LEU A 160 2.02 -12.02 -16.85
N ILE A 161 1.07 -11.92 -15.93
CA ILE A 161 0.52 -13.05 -15.18
C ILE A 161 -0.25 -13.99 -16.14
N GLU A 162 -1.04 -13.47 -17.07
CA GLU A 162 -1.75 -14.27 -18.06
C GLU A 162 -0.78 -15.02 -18.97
N LYS A 163 0.35 -14.44 -19.34
CA LYS A 163 1.41 -15.11 -20.13
C LYS A 163 2.12 -16.21 -19.34
N VAL A 164 2.32 -16.06 -18.05
CA VAL A 164 2.98 -17.06 -17.19
C VAL A 164 2.03 -18.19 -16.80
N ALA A 165 0.73 -17.87 -16.62
CA ALA A 165 -0.28 -18.86 -16.27
C ALA A 165 -0.60 -19.88 -17.38
N VAL A 166 -0.22 -19.61 -18.63
CA VAL A 166 -0.43 -20.50 -19.77
C VAL A 166 0.74 -21.49 -19.97
N THR A 167 1.84 -21.30 -19.26
CA THR A 167 2.98 -22.22 -19.31
C THR A 167 2.92 -23.18 -18.11
N ASP A 168 2.82 -24.50 -18.38
CA ASP A 168 3.02 -25.60 -17.42
C ASP A 168 4.47 -25.67 -16.89
N ALA A 169 5.09 -24.53 -16.66
CA ALA A 169 6.41 -24.44 -16.06
C ALA A 169 6.28 -24.61 -14.55
N ASN A 170 6.52 -25.85 -14.08
CA ASN A 170 6.82 -26.12 -12.68
C ASN A 170 8.01 -25.24 -12.28
N ILE A 171 7.74 -24.13 -11.59
CA ILE A 171 8.80 -23.39 -10.91
C ILE A 171 9.11 -24.17 -9.64
N LEU A 172 10.18 -24.96 -9.67
CA LEU A 172 10.81 -25.51 -8.48
C LEU A 172 11.37 -24.33 -7.68
N ILE A 173 10.84 -24.18 -6.48
CA ILE A 173 11.38 -23.28 -5.45
C ILE A 173 12.50 -24.03 -4.73
#